data_e79f8da73d2d0eb3634f7bb17c7bd8e4
#
_entry.id   e79f8da73d2d0eb3634f7bb17c7bd8e4
#
_cell.length_a   1.000
_cell.length_b   1.000
_cell.length_c   1.000
_cell.angle_alpha   90.00
_cell.angle_beta   90.00
_cell.angle_gamma   90.00
#
_symmetry.space_group_name_H-M   'P 1'
#
loop_
_entity.id
_entity.type
_entity.pdbx_description
1 polymer ?
#
loop_
_entity_poly.entity_id
_entity_poly.type
_entity_poly.pdbx_seq_one_letter_code
_entity_poly.pdbx_strand_id
1 'polypeptide(L)'
;MSSHTEYNSIGRAKEGSTDVWITPLYVVEFAQNRWNEGNPFDLDAAADADNKQAPVFIGEDTDALSVDWAEHYIEAIIDDPSFTDLNCENVWLNPPYGRQMPKFLQKAYEEVQAGSVDRVVCLIACRTDTKVFHDLIFSNASEVWFIKGRLSFSGKGSANFASCFVVFDKRRENNSIAINYGPVKEEIE
;
A
#
# COMPACT_ATOMS: atom_id res chain seq x y z
N MET A 1 -1.03 -27.06 13.35
CA MET A 1 -2.22 -26.46 12.72
C MET A 1 -2.33 -25.03 13.21
N SER A 2 -1.65 -24.13 12.56
CA SER A 2 -1.71 -22.70 12.88
C SER A 2 -2.87 -22.12 12.11
N SER A 3 -3.80 -21.53 12.80
CA SER A 3 -5.04 -21.01 12.27
C SER A 3 -4.77 -19.77 11.42
N HIS A 4 -5.06 -19.84 10.12
CA HIS A 4 -5.11 -18.70 9.18
C HIS A 4 -6.20 -17.65 9.53
N THR A 5 -6.74 -17.69 10.73
CA THR A 5 -7.89 -16.90 11.17
C THR A 5 -7.56 -15.44 11.54
N GLU A 6 -6.28 -15.03 11.53
CA GLU A 6 -5.89 -13.68 11.97
C GLU A 6 -5.83 -12.63 10.85
N TYR A 7 -5.94 -13.01 9.58
CA TYR A 7 -6.00 -12.06 8.45
C TYR A 7 -7.35 -11.32 8.33
N ASN A 8 -8.34 -11.72 9.09
CA ASN A 8 -9.71 -11.17 9.07
C ASN A 8 -9.87 -9.91 9.92
N SER A 9 -8.94 -8.99 9.84
CA SER A 9 -9.12 -7.71 10.51
C SER A 9 -9.67 -6.69 9.53
N ILE A 10 -10.74 -6.05 9.92
CA ILE A 10 -11.35 -4.82 9.41
C ILE A 10 -10.87 -4.44 7.98
N GLY A 11 -11.52 -5.02 7.00
CA GLY A 11 -11.29 -4.66 5.60
C GLY A 11 -11.02 -5.81 4.63
N ARG A 12 -10.73 -7.03 5.10
CA ARG A 12 -10.60 -8.22 4.24
C ARG A 12 -11.75 -9.21 4.45
N ALA A 13 -12.04 -9.97 3.41
CA ALA A 13 -13.03 -11.04 3.46
C ALA A 13 -12.66 -12.08 4.52
N LYS A 14 -13.66 -12.64 5.19
CA LYS A 14 -13.48 -13.79 6.08
C LYS A 14 -13.19 -15.03 5.24
N GLU A 15 -12.39 -15.96 5.77
CA GLU A 15 -12.19 -17.27 5.17
C GLU A 15 -13.53 -17.91 4.78
N GLY A 16 -13.69 -18.26 3.48
CA GLY A 16 -14.97 -18.77 2.93
C GLY A 16 -15.97 -17.69 2.48
N SER A 17 -15.63 -16.40 2.56
CA SER A 17 -16.44 -15.33 1.97
C SER A 17 -15.95 -15.05 0.54
N THR A 18 -16.90 -14.92 -0.39
CA THR A 18 -16.62 -14.50 -1.78
C THR A 18 -16.43 -12.99 -1.89
N ASP A 19 -16.27 -12.29 -0.77
CA ASP A 19 -16.17 -10.84 -0.69
C ASP A 19 -14.72 -10.40 -0.82
N VAL A 20 -14.25 -10.22 -2.04
CA VAL A 20 -12.96 -9.59 -2.32
C VAL A 20 -13.07 -8.09 -2.01
N TRP A 21 -12.18 -7.58 -1.18
CA TRP A 21 -12.13 -6.16 -0.80
C TRP A 21 -11.21 -5.41 -1.76
N ILE A 22 -11.79 -4.94 -2.87
CA ILE A 22 -11.07 -4.23 -3.92
C ILE A 22 -10.98 -2.75 -3.58
N THR A 23 -9.78 -2.19 -3.66
CA THR A 23 -9.59 -0.74 -3.54
C THR A 23 -10.33 -0.05 -4.68
N PRO A 24 -11.14 0.99 -4.42
CA PRO A 24 -11.82 1.74 -5.47
C PRO A 24 -10.82 2.29 -6.48
N LEU A 25 -11.12 2.15 -7.78
CA LEU A 25 -10.23 2.53 -8.88
C LEU A 25 -9.76 3.99 -8.76
N TYR A 26 -10.67 4.92 -8.47
CA TYR A 26 -10.32 6.34 -8.32
C TYR A 26 -9.27 6.63 -7.24
N VAL A 27 -9.18 5.77 -6.21
CA VAL A 27 -8.16 5.89 -5.15
C VAL A 27 -6.79 5.49 -5.69
N VAL A 28 -6.74 4.43 -6.50
CA VAL A 28 -5.52 3.96 -7.15
C VAL A 28 -5.07 4.96 -8.21
N GLU A 29 -5.97 5.43 -9.07
CA GLU A 29 -5.70 6.44 -10.09
C GLU A 29 -5.18 7.74 -9.49
N PHE A 30 -5.79 8.20 -8.40
CA PHE A 30 -5.26 9.36 -7.66
C PHE A 30 -3.82 9.11 -7.19
N ALA A 31 -3.53 7.96 -6.62
CA ALA A 31 -2.20 7.63 -6.13
C ALA A 31 -1.17 7.54 -7.29
N GLN A 32 -1.54 6.92 -8.39
CA GLN A 32 -0.72 6.84 -9.60
C GLN A 32 -0.42 8.23 -10.16
N ASN A 33 -1.46 9.06 -10.34
CA ASN A 33 -1.31 10.42 -10.84
C ASN A 33 -0.44 11.29 -9.93
N ARG A 34 -0.59 11.13 -8.61
CA ARG A 34 0.11 11.97 -7.63
C ARG A 34 1.56 11.56 -7.43
N TRP A 35 1.86 10.28 -7.45
CA TRP A 35 3.18 9.75 -7.06
C TRP A 35 3.91 8.95 -8.13
N ASN A 36 3.25 8.60 -9.26
CA ASN A 36 3.86 7.86 -10.35
C ASN A 36 3.52 8.40 -11.75
N GLU A 37 3.28 9.70 -11.84
CA GLU A 37 3.05 10.41 -13.13
C GLU A 37 1.92 9.79 -13.99
N GLY A 38 0.94 9.14 -13.34
CA GLY A 38 -0.16 8.44 -13.98
C GLY A 38 0.17 7.02 -14.45
N ASN A 39 1.40 6.55 -14.25
CA ASN A 39 1.78 5.18 -14.58
C ASN A 39 1.33 4.18 -13.50
N PRO A 40 1.16 2.90 -13.83
CA PRO A 40 1.01 1.84 -12.84
C PRO A 40 2.20 1.82 -11.88
N PHE A 41 1.97 1.38 -10.64
CA PHE A 41 3.05 1.04 -9.71
C PHE A 41 3.84 -0.17 -10.24
N ASP A 42 5.11 -0.28 -9.86
CA ASP A 42 5.97 -1.38 -10.29
C ASP A 42 5.59 -2.66 -9.55
N LEU A 43 5.35 -2.55 -8.25
CA LEU A 43 5.05 -3.67 -7.36
C LEU A 43 3.85 -3.36 -6.46
N ASP A 44 2.96 -4.34 -6.27
CA ASP A 44 1.98 -4.38 -5.16
C ASP A 44 2.48 -5.34 -4.08
N ALA A 45 2.93 -4.80 -2.95
CA ALA A 45 3.60 -5.56 -1.92
C ALA A 45 2.66 -6.37 -1.00
N ALA A 46 1.34 -6.31 -1.20
CA ALA A 46 0.37 -7.07 -0.41
C ALA A 46 -0.94 -7.31 -1.18
N ALA A 47 -0.90 -8.16 -2.18
CA ALA A 47 -2.05 -8.42 -3.04
C ALA A 47 -2.33 -9.92 -3.22
N ASP A 48 -3.39 -10.22 -3.93
CA ASP A 48 -3.63 -11.47 -4.61
C ASP A 48 -3.88 -11.22 -6.11
N ALA A 49 -4.01 -12.28 -6.89
CA ALA A 49 -4.15 -12.19 -8.34
C ALA A 49 -5.39 -11.39 -8.79
N ASP A 50 -6.43 -11.34 -7.95
CA ASP A 50 -7.72 -10.74 -8.27
C ASP A 50 -7.80 -9.26 -7.88
N ASN A 51 -6.93 -8.79 -6.96
CA ASN A 51 -7.00 -7.44 -6.41
C ASN A 51 -5.72 -6.60 -6.56
N LYS A 52 -4.70 -7.12 -7.26
CA LYS A 52 -3.43 -6.44 -7.47
C LYS A 52 -3.59 -5.09 -8.19
N GLN A 53 -2.78 -4.12 -7.79
CA GLN A 53 -2.73 -2.78 -8.37
C GLN A 53 -1.44 -2.51 -9.17
N ALA A 54 -0.61 -3.54 -9.35
CA ALA A 54 0.62 -3.49 -10.14
C ALA A 54 0.76 -4.77 -10.99
N PRO A 55 1.57 -4.75 -12.07
CA PRO A 55 1.87 -5.94 -12.85
C PRO A 55 2.49 -7.06 -12.01
N VAL A 56 3.47 -6.72 -11.20
CA VAL A 56 4.13 -7.61 -10.23
C VAL A 56 3.49 -7.42 -8.86
N PHE A 57 3.32 -8.51 -8.12
CA PHE A 57 2.76 -8.46 -6.77
C PHE A 57 3.35 -9.54 -5.86
N ILE A 58 3.31 -9.29 -4.55
CA ILE A 58 3.66 -10.25 -3.52
C ILE A 58 2.36 -10.80 -2.92
N GLY A 59 2.10 -12.08 -3.17
CA GLY A 59 0.92 -12.79 -2.69
C GLY A 59 1.11 -13.50 -1.35
N GLU A 60 0.07 -14.22 -0.91
CA GLU A 60 0.10 -14.97 0.37
C GLU A 60 1.13 -16.11 0.38
N ASP A 61 1.47 -16.67 -0.78
CA ASP A 61 2.46 -17.74 -0.91
C ASP A 61 3.89 -17.24 -0.65
N THR A 62 4.09 -15.94 -0.75
CA THR A 62 5.37 -15.26 -0.48
C THR A 62 5.19 -14.29 0.69
N ASP A 63 5.97 -14.48 1.75
CA ASP A 63 5.91 -13.57 2.90
C ASP A 63 6.61 -12.24 2.60
N ALA A 64 5.83 -11.23 2.27
CA ALA A 64 6.32 -9.88 1.97
C ALA A 64 7.13 -9.24 3.11
N LEU A 65 7.03 -9.75 4.33
CA LEU A 65 7.82 -9.27 5.48
C LEU A 65 9.23 -9.90 5.52
N SER A 66 9.46 -10.98 4.77
CA SER A 66 10.72 -11.72 4.80
C SER A 66 11.57 -11.59 3.53
N VAL A 67 10.98 -11.14 2.42
CA VAL A 67 11.69 -10.97 1.14
C VAL A 67 12.14 -9.52 0.92
N ASP A 68 13.20 -9.32 0.15
CA ASP A 68 13.55 -8.01 -0.43
C ASP A 68 12.60 -7.72 -1.59
N TRP A 69 11.99 -6.54 -1.59
CA TRP A 69 10.94 -6.22 -2.57
C TRP A 69 11.51 -5.95 -3.96
N ALA A 70 12.68 -5.36 -4.05
CA ALA A 70 13.35 -5.13 -5.34
C ALA A 70 13.86 -6.43 -5.95
N GLU A 71 14.45 -7.32 -5.14
CA GLU A 71 14.85 -8.64 -5.62
C GLU A 71 13.66 -9.45 -6.14
N HIS A 72 12.54 -9.47 -5.39
CA HIS A 72 11.31 -10.15 -5.81
C HIS A 72 10.77 -9.58 -7.14
N TYR A 73 10.79 -8.24 -7.30
CA TYR A 73 10.38 -7.59 -8.54
C TYR A 73 11.28 -8.02 -9.71
N ILE A 74 12.59 -7.95 -9.55
CA ILE A 74 13.56 -8.34 -10.59
C ILE A 74 13.38 -9.81 -10.99
N GLU A 75 13.27 -10.72 -10.02
CA GLU A 75 13.05 -12.14 -10.28
C GLU A 75 11.77 -12.40 -11.08
N ALA A 76 10.72 -11.62 -10.83
CA ALA A 76 9.44 -11.77 -11.54
C ALA A 76 9.48 -11.29 -13.00
N ILE A 77 10.36 -10.35 -13.36
CA ILE A 77 10.36 -9.69 -14.68
C ILE A 77 11.60 -10.01 -15.54
N ILE A 78 12.66 -10.59 -14.99
CA ILE A 78 13.97 -10.71 -15.65
C ILE A 78 13.90 -11.45 -17.00
N ASP A 79 12.98 -12.38 -17.15
CA ASP A 79 12.77 -13.16 -18.37
C ASP A 79 11.59 -12.63 -19.22
N ASP A 80 10.93 -11.56 -18.82
CA ASP A 80 9.79 -10.99 -19.55
C ASP A 80 10.23 -9.76 -20.38
N PRO A 81 10.28 -9.89 -21.73
CA PRO A 81 10.75 -8.80 -22.60
C PRO A 81 9.81 -7.59 -22.66
N SER A 82 8.63 -7.66 -22.06
CA SER A 82 7.74 -6.50 -21.95
C SER A 82 8.20 -5.48 -20.92
N PHE A 83 9.06 -5.89 -19.97
CA PHE A 83 9.69 -5.00 -19.02
C PHE A 83 11.04 -4.52 -19.56
N THR A 84 11.23 -3.22 -19.61
CA THR A 84 12.46 -2.59 -20.10
C THR A 84 13.29 -1.97 -18.98
N ASP A 85 12.72 -1.82 -17.79
CA ASP A 85 13.37 -1.30 -16.61
C ASP A 85 13.33 -2.35 -15.49
N LEU A 86 14.50 -2.63 -14.92
CA LEU A 86 14.67 -3.57 -13.81
C LEU A 86 14.63 -2.87 -12.44
N ASN A 87 14.39 -1.55 -12.40
CA ASN A 87 14.29 -0.82 -11.15
C ASN A 87 12.87 -0.90 -10.59
N CYS A 88 12.73 -1.30 -9.34
CA CYS A 88 11.50 -1.21 -8.58
C CYS A 88 11.47 0.14 -7.86
N GLU A 89 10.94 1.17 -8.51
CA GLU A 89 10.98 2.52 -7.94
C GLU A 89 9.76 2.82 -7.07
N ASN A 90 8.55 2.49 -7.55
CA ASN A 90 7.30 2.92 -6.94
C ASN A 90 6.44 1.72 -6.55
N VAL A 91 6.28 1.52 -5.25
CA VAL A 91 5.56 0.38 -4.68
C VAL A 91 4.22 0.83 -4.11
N TRP A 92 3.16 0.08 -4.44
CA TRP A 92 1.86 0.16 -3.81
C TRP A 92 1.79 -0.79 -2.62
N LEU A 93 1.19 -0.35 -1.53
CA LEU A 93 0.95 -1.17 -0.35
C LEU A 93 -0.43 -0.88 0.25
N ASN A 94 -1.37 -1.82 0.11
CA ASN A 94 -2.59 -1.88 0.91
C ASN A 94 -2.50 -3.07 1.88
N PRO A 95 -1.87 -2.91 3.05
CA PRO A 95 -1.52 -4.03 3.91
C PRO A 95 -2.77 -4.63 4.57
N PRO A 96 -2.70 -5.88 5.05
CA PRO A 96 -3.73 -6.43 5.90
C PRO A 96 -3.90 -5.56 7.15
N TYR A 97 -5.13 -5.09 7.39
CA TYR A 97 -5.44 -4.25 8.53
C TYR A 97 -5.36 -5.02 9.85
N GLY A 98 -5.19 -4.31 10.97
CA GLY A 98 -5.10 -4.88 12.29
C GLY A 98 -3.66 -5.09 12.76
N ARG A 99 -3.36 -6.25 13.35
CA ARG A 99 -2.07 -6.50 14.02
C ARG A 99 -0.86 -6.57 13.09
N GLN A 100 -1.07 -6.88 11.82
CA GLN A 100 0.01 -6.98 10.84
C GLN A 100 0.37 -5.63 10.22
N MET A 101 -0.57 -4.69 10.12
CA MET A 101 -0.34 -3.39 9.49
C MET A 101 0.93 -2.67 9.97
N PRO A 102 1.23 -2.59 11.28
CA PRO A 102 2.46 -1.95 11.74
C PRO A 102 3.75 -2.59 11.21
N LYS A 103 3.75 -3.92 11.02
CA LYS A 103 4.92 -4.65 10.50
C LYS A 103 5.14 -4.34 9.02
N PHE A 104 4.05 -4.30 8.24
CA PHE A 104 4.13 -3.91 6.83
C PHE A 104 4.59 -2.47 6.65
N LEU A 105 4.13 -1.53 7.48
CA LEU A 105 4.58 -0.14 7.44
C LEU A 105 6.06 -0.01 7.84
N GLN A 106 6.50 -0.76 8.83
CA GLN A 106 7.91 -0.81 9.22
C GLN A 106 8.76 -1.35 8.06
N LYS A 107 8.34 -2.45 7.44
CA LYS A 107 9.00 -3.04 6.27
C LYS A 107 9.06 -2.05 5.10
N ALA A 108 7.96 -1.36 4.78
CA ALA A 108 7.91 -0.35 3.74
C ALA A 108 8.93 0.78 3.98
N TYR A 109 9.04 1.24 5.21
CA TYR A 109 10.04 2.24 5.59
C TYR A 109 11.48 1.68 5.43
N GLU A 110 11.72 0.45 5.87
CA GLU A 110 13.04 -0.21 5.78
C GLU A 110 13.48 -0.42 4.33
N GLU A 111 12.58 -0.82 3.42
CA GLU A 111 12.87 -0.96 1.99
C GLU A 111 13.33 0.37 1.37
N VAL A 112 12.65 1.47 1.70
CA VAL A 112 13.04 2.80 1.25
C VAL A 112 14.38 3.24 1.86
N GLN A 113 14.61 2.98 3.15
CA GLN A 113 15.86 3.34 3.82
C GLN A 113 17.05 2.52 3.33
N ALA A 114 16.85 1.26 2.98
CA ALA A 114 17.87 0.40 2.38
C ALA A 114 18.20 0.83 0.94
N GLY A 115 17.32 1.58 0.28
CA GLY A 115 17.45 1.97 -1.11
C GLY A 115 17.03 0.86 -2.09
N SER A 116 16.34 -0.18 -1.59
CA SER A 116 15.78 -1.25 -2.43
C SER A 116 14.70 -0.68 -3.34
N VAL A 117 13.88 0.24 -2.83
CA VAL A 117 12.87 0.95 -3.62
C VAL A 117 12.95 2.46 -3.37
N ASP A 118 12.43 3.25 -4.30
CA ASP A 118 12.46 4.71 -4.18
C ASP A 118 11.33 5.25 -3.31
N ARG A 119 10.15 4.67 -3.47
CA ARG A 119 8.91 5.14 -2.83
C ARG A 119 7.98 4.00 -2.53
N VAL A 120 7.33 4.06 -1.37
CA VAL A 120 6.18 3.21 -1.04
C VAL A 120 4.98 4.08 -0.71
N VAL A 121 3.87 3.87 -1.43
CA VAL A 121 2.57 4.51 -1.20
C VAL A 121 1.67 3.54 -0.47
N CYS A 122 1.41 3.80 0.80
CA CYS A 122 0.60 2.94 1.66
C CYS A 122 -0.82 3.50 1.80
N LEU A 123 -1.85 2.68 1.50
CA LEU A 123 -3.24 2.98 1.84
C LEU A 123 -3.61 2.27 3.14
N ILE A 124 -3.92 3.02 4.19
CA ILE A 124 -4.15 2.47 5.53
C ILE A 124 -5.38 3.05 6.23
N ALA A 125 -5.83 2.36 7.29
CA ALA A 125 -6.78 2.92 8.24
C ALA A 125 -6.13 4.08 9.01
N CYS A 126 -6.76 5.26 8.98
CA CYS A 126 -6.30 6.47 9.63
C CYS A 126 -6.59 6.42 11.13
N ARG A 127 -5.71 5.77 11.90
CA ARG A 127 -5.79 5.64 13.36
C ARG A 127 -4.66 6.39 14.02
N THR A 128 -4.78 7.71 14.03
CA THR A 128 -3.74 8.65 14.50
C THR A 128 -3.42 8.55 15.99
N ASP A 129 -4.24 7.84 16.76
CA ASP A 129 -4.05 7.55 18.18
C ASP A 129 -3.11 6.36 18.45
N THR A 130 -2.71 5.64 17.41
CA THR A 130 -1.91 4.41 17.54
C THR A 130 -0.41 4.67 17.63
N LYS A 131 0.28 3.72 18.28
CA LYS A 131 1.74 3.74 18.41
C LYS A 131 2.47 3.88 17.08
N VAL A 132 2.00 3.15 16.04
CA VAL A 132 2.62 3.19 14.72
C VAL A 132 2.54 4.58 14.07
N PHE A 133 1.46 5.34 14.30
CA PHE A 133 1.39 6.71 13.83
C PHE A 133 2.42 7.60 14.53
N HIS A 134 2.59 7.47 15.85
CA HIS A 134 3.50 8.32 16.62
C HIS A 134 4.97 7.93 16.45
N ASP A 135 5.27 6.63 16.52
CA ASP A 135 6.66 6.16 16.55
C ASP A 135 7.27 6.04 15.13
N LEU A 136 6.44 5.75 14.10
CA LEU A 136 6.92 5.53 12.75
C LEU A 136 6.45 6.61 11.76
N ILE A 137 5.13 6.79 11.61
CA ILE A 137 4.59 7.62 10.52
C ILE A 137 4.95 9.09 10.72
N PHE A 138 4.62 9.68 11.87
CA PHE A 138 4.89 11.09 12.12
C PHE A 138 6.38 11.45 12.13
N SER A 139 7.24 10.47 12.38
CA SER A 139 8.69 10.69 12.40
C SER A 139 9.37 10.48 11.05
N ASN A 140 8.82 9.61 10.20
CA ASN A 140 9.55 9.10 9.03
C ASN A 140 8.80 9.21 7.70
N ALA A 141 7.48 9.38 7.70
CA ALA A 141 6.74 9.52 6.45
C ALA A 141 7.10 10.83 5.75
N SER A 142 7.15 10.79 4.44
CA SER A 142 7.34 11.96 3.60
C SER A 142 6.06 12.76 3.46
N GLU A 143 4.95 12.07 3.29
CA GLU A 143 3.64 12.69 3.13
C GLU A 143 2.58 11.86 3.86
N VAL A 144 1.54 12.54 4.39
CA VAL A 144 0.29 11.92 4.81
C VAL A 144 -0.86 12.65 4.14
N TRP A 145 -1.74 11.89 3.48
CA TRP A 145 -2.92 12.42 2.79
C TRP A 145 -4.19 11.84 3.38
N PHE A 146 -4.98 12.68 4.02
CA PHE A 146 -6.26 12.27 4.61
C PHE A 146 -7.34 12.22 3.53
N ILE A 147 -8.00 11.07 3.39
CA ILE A 147 -9.09 10.87 2.43
C ILE A 147 -10.40 11.40 3.05
N LYS A 148 -11.06 12.33 2.36
CA LYS A 148 -12.36 12.86 2.78
C LYS A 148 -13.44 11.80 2.61
N GLY A 149 -14.16 11.53 3.68
CA GLY A 149 -15.21 10.50 3.71
C GLY A 149 -14.65 9.11 4.00
N ARG A 150 -15.47 8.10 3.73
CA ARG A 150 -15.13 6.70 3.96
C ARG A 150 -15.08 5.95 2.64
N LEU A 151 -14.04 5.18 2.42
CA LEU A 151 -13.91 4.35 1.24
C LEU A 151 -14.93 3.21 1.27
N SER A 152 -15.47 2.87 0.10
CA SER A 152 -16.30 1.70 -0.10
C SER A 152 -15.49 0.65 -0.87
N PHE A 153 -14.88 -0.24 -0.15
CA PHE A 153 -14.17 -1.38 -0.73
C PHE A 153 -15.20 -2.38 -1.28
N SER A 154 -14.97 -2.90 -2.48
CA SER A 154 -15.87 -3.90 -3.15
C SER A 154 -17.33 -3.47 -3.37
N GLY A 155 -17.67 -2.19 -3.27
CA GLY A 155 -19.02 -1.68 -3.54
C GLY A 155 -20.11 -2.07 -2.53
N LYS A 156 -19.77 -2.70 -1.41
CA LYS A 156 -20.73 -3.22 -0.41
C LYS A 156 -20.88 -2.35 0.83
N GLY A 157 -20.79 -1.04 0.68
CA GLY A 157 -20.93 -0.08 1.78
C GLY A 157 -19.61 0.53 2.23
N SER A 158 -19.71 1.59 3.02
CA SER A 158 -18.54 2.33 3.50
C SER A 158 -17.79 1.57 4.58
N ALA A 159 -16.46 1.66 4.56
CA ALA A 159 -15.62 1.19 5.66
C ALA A 159 -16.04 1.84 6.99
N ASN A 160 -15.87 1.12 8.09
CA ASN A 160 -16.17 1.63 9.43
C ASN A 160 -15.06 2.52 10.00
N PHE A 161 -14.03 2.85 9.20
CA PHE A 161 -12.88 3.67 9.56
C PHE A 161 -12.57 4.70 8.45
N ALA A 162 -11.91 5.79 8.83
CA ALA A 162 -11.30 6.71 7.88
C ALA A 162 -10.03 6.10 7.29
N SER A 163 -9.67 6.49 6.07
CA SER A 163 -8.45 6.05 5.40
C SER A 163 -7.52 7.23 5.13
N CYS A 164 -6.24 6.93 5.02
CA CYS A 164 -5.23 7.91 4.57
C CYS A 164 -4.17 7.20 3.74
N PHE A 165 -3.49 7.97 2.89
CA PHE A 165 -2.21 7.56 2.33
C PHE A 165 -1.09 7.95 3.28
N VAL A 166 -0.10 7.07 3.39
CA VAL A 166 1.19 7.34 4.01
C VAL A 166 2.26 7.05 2.97
N VAL A 167 3.14 8.00 2.72
CA VAL A 167 4.19 7.86 1.71
C VAL A 167 5.56 7.89 2.39
N PHE A 168 6.35 6.87 2.13
CA PHE A 168 7.78 6.87 2.39
C PHE A 168 8.50 7.09 1.06
N ASP A 169 9.40 8.08 0.97
CA ASP A 169 10.09 8.45 -0.27
C ASP A 169 11.53 8.87 0.03
N LYS A 170 12.51 8.18 -0.56
CA LYS A 170 13.95 8.46 -0.40
C LYS A 170 14.37 9.81 -1.02
N ARG A 171 13.61 10.32 -2.01
CA ARG A 171 13.92 11.56 -2.73
C ARG A 171 13.61 12.82 -1.94
N ARG A 172 13.07 12.68 -0.75
CA ARG A 172 12.67 13.81 0.08
C ARG A 172 13.81 14.24 1.01
N GLU A 173 14.30 15.47 0.79
CA GLU A 173 15.47 16.02 1.49
C GLU A 173 15.20 16.53 2.92
N ASN A 174 13.95 16.65 3.35
CA ASN A 174 13.61 17.29 4.62
C ASN A 174 12.87 16.34 5.57
N ASN A 175 13.26 16.37 6.85
CA ASN A 175 12.60 15.67 7.96
C ASN A 175 11.19 16.22 8.30
N SER A 176 10.55 16.96 7.39
CA SER A 176 9.23 17.52 7.59
C SER A 176 8.19 16.74 6.79
N ILE A 177 7.16 16.26 7.48
CA ILE A 177 6.03 15.59 6.87
C ILE A 177 5.09 16.62 6.22
N ALA A 178 4.68 16.38 4.96
CA ALA A 178 3.60 17.15 4.34
C ALA A 178 2.24 16.53 4.71
N ILE A 179 1.33 17.37 5.21
CA ILE A 179 -0.04 16.99 5.52
C ILE A 179 -0.95 17.54 4.44
N ASN A 180 -1.71 16.66 3.77
CA ASN A 180 -2.55 16.99 2.64
C ASN A 180 -3.92 16.30 2.71
N TYR A 181 -4.80 16.62 1.73
CA TYR A 181 -6.15 16.04 1.61
C TYR A 181 -6.34 15.47 0.20
N GLY A 182 -7.03 14.35 0.10
CA GLY A 182 -7.41 13.74 -1.18
C GLY A 182 -7.49 12.21 -1.11
N PRO A 183 -8.04 11.56 -2.11
CA PRO A 183 -8.97 12.10 -3.10
C PRO A 183 -10.36 12.36 -2.52
N VAL A 184 -11.14 13.19 -3.19
CA VAL A 184 -12.56 13.39 -2.89
C VAL A 184 -13.35 12.76 -4.02
N LYS A 185 -14.31 11.89 -3.72
CA LYS A 185 -15.09 11.14 -4.72
C LYS A 185 -15.81 12.03 -5.74
N GLU A 186 -16.10 13.26 -5.35
CA GLU A 186 -16.82 14.26 -6.18
C GLU A 186 -15.93 15.03 -7.17
N GLU A 187 -14.61 14.85 -7.11
CA GLU A 187 -13.65 15.56 -7.98
C GLU A 187 -13.23 14.75 -9.22
N ILE A 188 -13.82 13.56 -9.42
CA ILE A 188 -13.44 12.59 -10.45
C ILE A 188 -14.59 12.29 -11.43
N GLU A 189 -15.72 13.05 -11.39
CA GLU A 189 -16.81 12.94 -12.36
C GLU A 189 -16.59 13.84 -13.58
#